data_d95672c652b957ed4eac1bde363eb3b8
#
_entry.id   d95672c652b957ed4eac1bde363eb3b8
#
_cell.length_a   1.000
_cell.length_b   1.000
_cell.length_c   1.000
_cell.angle_alpha   90.00
_cell.angle_beta   90.00
_cell.angle_gamma   90.00
#
_symmetry.space_group_name_H-M   'P 1'
#
loop_
_entity.id
_entity.type
_entity.pdbx_description
1 polymer ?
#
loop_
_entity_poly.entity_id
_entity_poly.type
_entity_poly.pdbx_seq_one_letter_code
_entity_poly.pdbx_strand_id
1 'polypeptide(L)'
;EQVEDFYKKGTAKKQEFSISVPRACYISEAFAEFSKSLSGDAAEIFYKETNSQRTIRNMLEHDYKLGIIRYAENYDKYFKSMLEEKGFQYELVTEFTYSLIMSADNPLAKKENISYDDLKDYIEIAHADPYVPSMPLSKVVKEELPDNINRRIFIFERASQFDLLSMNPETFMWVSPAPQSLLERYNLVQKKCGDNKKVYKDVLIYKNGYKLTKLDRQFITALCESKRKYLKK
;
A
#
# COMPACT_ATOMS: atom_id res chain seq x y z
N GLU A 1 11.07 -8.93 -51.09
CA GLU A 1 11.57 -7.78 -50.26
C GLU A 1 10.53 -7.24 -49.26
N GLN A 2 9.25 -7.09 -49.63
CA GLN A 2 8.24 -6.59 -48.69
C GLN A 2 7.79 -7.60 -47.61
N VAL A 3 7.94 -8.88 -47.85
CA VAL A 3 7.59 -9.96 -46.90
C VAL A 3 8.69 -10.19 -45.87
N GLU A 4 9.97 -9.99 -46.28
CA GLU A 4 11.11 -10.08 -45.37
C GLU A 4 11.21 -8.93 -44.37
N ASP A 5 10.75 -7.72 -44.75
CA ASP A 5 10.68 -6.59 -43.83
C ASP A 5 9.56 -6.73 -42.77
N PHE A 6 8.51 -7.50 -43.04
CA PHE A 6 7.48 -7.84 -42.07
C PHE A 6 7.97 -8.84 -41.02
N TYR A 7 8.87 -9.76 -41.40
CA TYR A 7 9.47 -10.70 -40.47
C TYR A 7 10.69 -10.13 -39.72
N LYS A 8 11.30 -9.06 -40.22
CA LYS A 8 12.43 -8.36 -39.54
C LYS A 8 11.97 -7.29 -38.54
N LYS A 9 10.71 -6.86 -38.53
CA LYS A 9 10.10 -6.26 -37.35
C LYS A 9 9.89 -7.38 -36.33
N GLY A 10 11.00 -7.83 -35.75
CA GLY A 10 10.98 -8.71 -34.61
C GLY A 10 9.96 -8.17 -33.64
N THR A 11 9.01 -9.00 -33.21
CA THR A 11 8.07 -8.71 -32.15
C THR A 11 8.88 -8.13 -31.00
N ALA A 12 8.87 -6.80 -30.88
CA ALA A 12 9.51 -6.14 -29.74
C ALA A 12 8.93 -6.81 -28.50
N LYS A 13 9.81 -7.51 -27.77
CA LYS A 13 9.37 -8.32 -26.64
C LYS A 13 8.65 -7.41 -25.69
N LYS A 14 7.33 -7.62 -25.56
CA LYS A 14 6.47 -6.86 -24.70
C LYS A 14 7.08 -6.81 -23.31
N GLN A 15 7.26 -5.63 -22.75
CA GLN A 15 7.75 -5.45 -21.40
C GLN A 15 6.62 -5.79 -20.42
N GLU A 16 6.97 -6.53 -19.38
CA GLU A 16 6.00 -6.89 -18.32
C GLU A 16 6.52 -6.41 -16.98
N PHE A 17 5.62 -5.86 -16.18
CA PHE A 17 5.87 -5.51 -14.79
C PHE A 17 4.66 -5.93 -13.95
N SER A 18 4.91 -6.58 -12.83
CA SER A 18 3.83 -6.99 -11.93
C SER A 18 4.24 -6.84 -10.47
N ILE A 19 3.38 -6.18 -9.69
CA ILE A 19 3.61 -5.99 -8.26
C ILE A 19 2.30 -6.10 -7.47
N SER A 20 2.40 -6.74 -6.30
CA SER A 20 1.34 -6.81 -5.32
C SER A 20 1.77 -6.11 -4.04
N VAL A 21 0.99 -5.14 -3.54
CA VAL A 21 1.40 -4.19 -2.51
C VAL A 21 0.32 -3.99 -1.43
N PRO A 22 0.68 -3.52 -0.23
CA PRO A 22 -0.30 -3.05 0.73
C PRO A 22 -0.94 -1.73 0.28
N ARG A 23 -2.10 -1.42 0.82
CA ARG A 23 -2.77 -0.13 0.60
C ARG A 23 -1.97 0.99 1.28
N ALA A 24 -1.22 1.76 0.49
CA ALA A 24 -0.35 2.82 1.00
C ALA A 24 -0.24 3.98 0.01
N CYS A 25 -0.48 5.19 0.50
CA CYS A 25 -0.46 6.39 -0.34
C CYS A 25 0.92 6.65 -0.95
N TYR A 26 2.01 6.44 -0.20
CA TYR A 26 3.36 6.65 -0.71
C TYR A 26 3.75 5.63 -1.79
N ILE A 27 3.24 4.38 -1.71
CA ILE A 27 3.48 3.36 -2.73
C ILE A 27 2.70 3.69 -4.00
N SER A 28 1.43 4.10 -3.87
CA SER A 28 0.63 4.48 -5.04
C SER A 28 1.17 5.73 -5.74
N GLU A 29 1.74 6.69 -5.01
CA GLU A 29 2.43 7.83 -5.62
C GLU A 29 3.70 7.38 -6.35
N ALA A 30 4.50 6.51 -5.74
CA ALA A 30 5.67 5.93 -6.39
C ALA A 30 5.29 5.21 -7.69
N PHE A 31 4.18 4.48 -7.68
CA PHE A 31 3.68 3.82 -8.89
C PHE A 31 3.20 4.83 -9.95
N ALA A 32 2.54 5.91 -9.55
CA ALA A 32 2.15 6.96 -10.47
C ALA A 32 3.37 7.65 -11.11
N GLU A 33 4.43 7.93 -10.35
CA GLU A 33 5.69 8.46 -10.90
C GLU A 33 6.37 7.46 -11.84
N PHE A 34 6.45 6.19 -11.43
CA PHE A 34 6.98 5.12 -12.28
C PHE A 34 6.24 5.03 -13.62
N SER A 35 4.91 5.18 -13.62
CA SER A 35 4.10 5.10 -14.84
C SER A 35 4.49 6.12 -15.91
N LYS A 36 5.07 7.25 -15.53
CA LYS A 36 5.57 8.28 -16.46
C LYS A 36 6.81 7.81 -17.25
N SER A 37 7.50 6.79 -16.77
CA SER A 37 8.66 6.19 -17.44
C SER A 37 8.28 5.19 -18.53
N LEU A 38 7.00 4.82 -18.62
CA LEU A 38 6.49 3.88 -19.61
C LEU A 38 6.30 4.62 -20.95
N SER A 39 7.32 4.60 -21.79
CA SER A 39 7.28 5.29 -23.09
C SER A 39 7.78 4.37 -24.19
N GLY A 40 7.11 4.41 -25.35
CA GLY A 40 7.59 3.91 -26.63
C GLY A 40 7.41 2.44 -26.92
N ASP A 41 7.70 1.55 -25.98
CA ASP A 41 7.63 0.09 -26.16
C ASP A 41 6.31 -0.49 -25.67
N ALA A 42 5.85 -1.59 -26.27
CA ALA A 42 4.69 -2.32 -25.77
C ALA A 42 4.95 -2.83 -24.35
N ALA A 43 4.05 -2.52 -23.42
CA ALA A 43 4.18 -2.92 -22.01
C ALA A 43 2.84 -3.36 -21.44
N GLU A 44 2.87 -4.34 -20.53
CA GLU A 44 1.75 -4.71 -19.67
C GLU A 44 2.16 -4.58 -18.20
N ILE A 45 1.36 -3.84 -17.46
CA ILE A 45 1.65 -3.46 -16.08
C ILE A 45 0.52 -3.91 -15.18
N PHE A 46 0.86 -4.70 -14.18
CA PHE A 46 -0.09 -5.23 -13.19
C PHE A 46 0.26 -4.68 -11.80
N TYR A 47 -0.62 -3.86 -11.27
CA TYR A 47 -0.52 -3.27 -9.93
C TYR A 47 -1.72 -3.68 -9.10
N LYS A 48 -1.50 -4.40 -8.00
CA LYS A 48 -2.57 -4.91 -7.15
C LYS A 48 -2.36 -4.54 -5.69
N GLU A 49 -3.30 -3.79 -5.13
CA GLU A 49 -3.35 -3.50 -3.70
C GLU A 49 -4.09 -4.61 -2.95
N THR A 50 -3.46 -5.15 -1.89
CA THR A 50 -4.01 -6.23 -1.08
C THR A 50 -3.27 -6.37 0.25
N ASN A 51 -3.59 -7.39 1.05
CA ASN A 51 -2.86 -7.71 2.29
C ASN A 51 -1.62 -8.59 2.04
N SER A 52 -0.80 -8.75 3.08
CA SER A 52 0.48 -9.47 3.00
C SER A 52 0.33 -10.93 2.63
N GLN A 53 -0.65 -11.64 3.17
CA GLN A 53 -0.87 -13.06 2.85
C GLN A 53 -1.26 -13.24 1.38
N ARG A 54 -2.13 -12.38 0.86
CA ARG A 54 -2.51 -12.40 -0.55
C ARG A 54 -1.37 -11.98 -1.46
N THR A 55 -0.51 -11.04 -1.04
CA THR A 55 0.70 -10.69 -1.79
C THR A 55 1.61 -11.90 -1.95
N ILE A 56 1.88 -12.64 -0.87
CA ILE A 56 2.69 -13.86 -0.92
C ILE A 56 2.05 -14.89 -1.84
N ARG A 57 0.74 -15.11 -1.72
CA ARG A 57 0.00 -16.03 -2.61
C ARG A 57 0.07 -15.59 -4.07
N ASN A 58 -0.14 -14.29 -4.36
CA ASN A 58 -0.04 -13.76 -5.72
C ASN A 58 1.32 -14.06 -6.35
N MET A 59 2.39 -14.00 -5.58
CA MET A 59 3.74 -14.31 -6.07
C MET A 59 4.00 -15.80 -6.23
N LEU A 60 3.39 -16.65 -5.40
CA LEU A 60 3.56 -18.10 -5.47
C LEU A 60 2.69 -18.74 -6.57
N GLU A 61 1.45 -18.29 -6.71
CA GLU A 61 0.41 -18.95 -7.50
C GLU A 61 0.00 -18.17 -8.76
N HIS A 62 0.20 -16.85 -8.79
CA HIS A 62 -0.32 -15.96 -9.85
C HIS A 62 0.76 -15.15 -10.57
N ASP A 63 2.00 -15.61 -10.51
CA ASP A 63 3.17 -15.12 -11.27
C ASP A 63 3.52 -13.62 -11.09
N TYR A 64 3.07 -12.99 -10.02
CA TYR A 64 3.58 -11.67 -9.66
C TYR A 64 5.07 -11.74 -9.37
N LYS A 65 5.86 -10.81 -9.93
CA LYS A 65 7.32 -10.81 -9.82
C LYS A 65 7.84 -10.09 -8.59
N LEU A 66 7.18 -9.00 -8.22
CA LEU A 66 7.48 -8.23 -7.02
C LEU A 66 6.31 -8.25 -6.05
N GLY A 67 6.62 -8.12 -4.78
CA GLY A 67 5.64 -7.90 -3.73
C GLY A 67 6.16 -6.92 -2.68
N ILE A 68 5.26 -6.19 -2.04
CA ILE A 68 5.55 -5.50 -0.80
C ILE A 68 4.58 -6.05 0.24
N ILE A 69 5.12 -6.54 1.34
CA ILE A 69 4.34 -7.02 2.48
C ILE A 69 4.48 -6.08 3.66
N ARG A 70 3.42 -5.96 4.44
CA ARG A 70 3.36 -5.15 5.65
C ARG A 70 3.06 -6.01 6.86
N TYR A 71 3.83 -5.85 7.91
CA TYR A 71 3.61 -6.53 9.18
C TYR A 71 4.12 -5.69 10.35
N ALA A 72 3.57 -5.94 11.53
CA ALA A 72 4.06 -5.31 12.75
C ALA A 72 5.44 -5.86 13.14
N GLU A 73 6.32 -4.99 13.64
CA GLU A 73 7.71 -5.30 13.95
C GLU A 73 7.89 -6.53 14.87
N ASN A 74 6.98 -6.75 15.79
CA ASN A 74 7.01 -7.92 16.68
C ASN A 74 6.89 -9.27 15.95
N TYR A 75 6.45 -9.27 14.67
CA TYR A 75 6.41 -10.46 13.81
C TYR A 75 7.58 -10.56 12.85
N ASP A 76 8.59 -9.71 12.96
CA ASP A 76 9.72 -9.64 12.01
C ASP A 76 10.42 -11.00 11.83
N LYS A 77 10.74 -11.67 12.95
CA LYS A 77 11.38 -12.99 12.91
C LYS A 77 10.51 -14.04 12.20
N TYR A 78 9.22 -14.04 12.47
CA TYR A 78 8.28 -14.96 11.83
C TYR A 78 8.23 -14.76 10.32
N PHE A 79 8.05 -13.51 9.87
CA PHE A 79 7.96 -13.23 8.44
C PHE A 79 9.26 -13.51 7.72
N LYS A 80 10.41 -13.17 8.29
CA LYS A 80 11.73 -13.48 7.69
C LYS A 80 11.92 -14.98 7.50
N SER A 81 11.69 -15.78 8.54
CA SER A 81 11.81 -17.24 8.45
C SER A 81 10.87 -17.83 7.41
N MET A 82 9.62 -17.38 7.35
CA MET A 82 8.62 -17.84 6.40
C MET A 82 9.01 -17.45 4.95
N LEU A 83 9.55 -16.24 4.72
CA LEU A 83 10.01 -15.81 3.41
C LEU A 83 11.19 -16.63 2.92
N GLU A 84 12.16 -16.92 3.80
CA GLU A 84 13.32 -17.78 3.49
C GLU A 84 12.86 -19.19 3.14
N GLU A 85 11.97 -19.80 3.93
CA GLU A 85 11.41 -21.12 3.66
C GLU A 85 10.68 -21.19 2.31
N LYS A 86 9.98 -20.12 1.93
CA LYS A 86 9.28 -20.02 0.65
C LYS A 86 10.15 -19.58 -0.53
N GLY A 87 11.45 -19.41 -0.31
CA GLY A 87 12.42 -19.06 -1.35
C GLY A 87 12.32 -17.62 -1.84
N PHE A 88 11.99 -16.68 -0.96
CA PHE A 88 12.02 -15.25 -1.25
C PHE A 88 13.28 -14.56 -0.72
N GLN A 89 13.77 -13.62 -1.48
CA GLN A 89 14.61 -12.53 -1.00
C GLN A 89 13.72 -11.40 -0.48
N TYR A 90 14.23 -10.66 0.51
CA TYR A 90 13.49 -9.55 1.10
C TYR A 90 14.41 -8.38 1.45
N GLU A 91 13.89 -7.18 1.26
CA GLU A 91 14.59 -5.92 1.57
C GLU A 91 13.65 -4.96 2.31
N LEU A 92 14.12 -4.38 3.41
CA LEU A 92 13.35 -3.39 4.16
C LEU A 92 13.11 -2.14 3.29
N VAL A 93 11.87 -1.82 3.02
CA VAL A 93 11.48 -0.56 2.38
C VAL A 93 11.47 0.55 3.41
N THR A 94 10.70 0.38 4.49
CA THR A 94 10.58 1.39 5.56
C THR A 94 9.98 0.81 6.83
N GLU A 95 10.16 1.54 7.92
CA GLU A 95 9.45 1.37 9.19
C GLU A 95 8.62 2.62 9.46
N PHE A 96 7.44 2.45 10.03
CA PHE A 96 6.55 3.57 10.36
C PHE A 96 5.56 3.18 11.47
N THR A 97 4.96 4.19 12.09
CA THR A 97 3.76 4.04 12.90
C THR A 97 2.57 4.60 12.12
N TYR A 98 1.41 3.97 12.25
CA TYR A 98 0.19 4.50 11.64
C TYR A 98 -0.13 5.89 12.18
N SER A 99 -0.55 6.76 11.29
CA SER A 99 -1.10 8.08 11.58
C SER A 99 -2.60 8.09 11.29
N LEU A 100 -3.27 9.07 11.82
CA LEU A 100 -4.66 9.36 11.50
C LEU A 100 -4.74 10.28 10.29
N ILE A 101 -5.68 10.02 9.39
CA ILE A 101 -6.09 10.94 8.33
C ILE A 101 -7.57 11.26 8.50
N MET A 102 -7.91 12.52 8.32
CA MET A 102 -9.27 13.03 8.49
C MET A 102 -9.48 14.32 7.69
N SER A 103 -10.72 14.75 7.52
CA SER A 103 -11.02 16.08 6.98
C SER A 103 -10.32 17.18 7.77
N ALA A 104 -9.89 18.24 7.10
CA ALA A 104 -9.40 19.44 7.77
C ALA A 104 -10.50 20.10 8.65
N ASP A 105 -11.76 19.82 8.34
CA ASP A 105 -12.93 20.32 9.10
C ASP A 105 -13.29 19.42 10.31
N ASN A 106 -12.63 18.29 10.49
CA ASN A 106 -12.80 17.44 11.66
C ASN A 106 -12.32 18.18 12.92
N PRO A 107 -13.11 18.21 14.01
CA PRO A 107 -12.70 18.89 15.26
C PRO A 107 -11.34 18.42 15.79
N LEU A 108 -10.99 17.15 15.62
CA LEU A 108 -9.69 16.58 16.01
C LEU A 108 -8.52 17.16 15.21
N ALA A 109 -8.77 17.72 14.02
CA ALA A 109 -7.72 18.33 13.20
C ALA A 109 -7.01 19.49 13.91
N LYS A 110 -7.72 20.18 14.80
CA LYS A 110 -7.20 21.32 15.60
C LYS A 110 -6.50 20.89 16.89
N LYS A 111 -6.64 19.62 17.29
CA LYS A 111 -6.05 19.11 18.52
C LYS A 111 -4.57 18.81 18.33
N GLU A 112 -3.71 19.23 19.25
CA GLU A 112 -2.27 18.95 19.17
C GLU A 112 -1.95 17.49 19.45
N ASN A 113 -2.58 16.90 20.48
CA ASN A 113 -2.38 15.52 20.90
C ASN A 113 -3.73 14.78 20.84
N ILE A 114 -3.81 13.77 19.99
CA ILE A 114 -4.97 12.89 19.87
C ILE A 114 -4.66 11.58 20.60
N SER A 115 -5.61 11.16 21.47
CA SER A 115 -5.58 9.89 22.20
C SER A 115 -6.57 8.89 21.59
N TYR A 116 -6.49 7.63 22.02
CA TYR A 116 -7.51 6.63 21.65
C TYR A 116 -8.91 7.01 22.17
N ASP A 117 -9.00 7.63 23.34
CA ASP A 117 -10.29 8.06 23.89
C ASP A 117 -10.97 9.13 23.03
N ASP A 118 -10.20 10.02 22.44
CA ASP A 118 -10.73 11.05 21.53
C ASP A 118 -11.41 10.47 20.28
N LEU A 119 -10.98 9.28 19.85
CA LEU A 119 -11.50 8.65 18.64
C LEU A 119 -12.84 7.95 18.83
N LYS A 120 -13.24 7.65 20.08
CA LYS A 120 -14.43 6.85 20.39
C LYS A 120 -15.74 7.46 19.87
N ASP A 121 -15.80 8.78 19.77
CA ASP A 121 -16.97 9.52 19.32
C ASP A 121 -17.02 9.70 17.79
N TYR A 122 -16.00 9.22 17.08
CA TYR A 122 -15.88 9.34 15.63
C TYR A 122 -16.11 8.02 14.92
N ILE A 123 -16.22 8.06 13.60
CA ILE A 123 -16.44 6.90 12.74
C ILE A 123 -15.11 6.50 12.09
N GLU A 124 -14.64 5.30 12.37
CA GLU A 124 -13.47 4.77 11.69
C GLU A 124 -13.83 4.22 10.32
N ILE A 125 -13.10 4.65 9.28
CA ILE A 125 -13.09 3.98 7.99
C ILE A 125 -11.96 2.97 8.01
N ALA A 126 -12.24 1.70 7.74
CA ALA A 126 -11.26 0.63 7.77
C ALA A 126 -11.38 -0.27 6.55
N HIS A 127 -10.23 -0.80 6.09
CA HIS A 127 -10.22 -1.88 5.12
C HIS A 127 -10.54 -3.20 5.81
N ALA A 128 -11.33 -4.02 5.12
CA ALA A 128 -11.61 -5.38 5.56
C ALA A 128 -10.40 -6.30 5.31
N ASP A 129 -10.07 -7.15 6.31
CA ASP A 129 -9.04 -8.16 6.18
C ASP A 129 -9.51 -9.51 6.78
N PRO A 130 -9.28 -10.62 6.09
CA PRO A 130 -9.03 -10.74 4.65
C PRO A 130 -10.33 -10.58 3.85
N TYR A 131 -10.27 -9.94 2.70
CA TYR A 131 -11.43 -9.90 1.81
C TYR A 131 -11.64 -11.27 1.14
N VAL A 132 -12.74 -11.93 1.49
CA VAL A 132 -13.23 -13.13 0.81
C VAL A 132 -14.65 -12.83 0.35
N PRO A 133 -14.95 -12.78 -0.96
CA PRO A 133 -16.29 -12.39 -1.46
C PRO A 133 -17.45 -13.19 -0.88
N SER A 134 -17.22 -14.45 -0.53
CA SER A 134 -18.21 -15.36 0.06
C SER A 134 -18.28 -15.32 1.59
N MET A 135 -17.47 -14.46 2.25
CA MET A 135 -17.44 -14.40 3.71
C MET A 135 -18.68 -13.65 4.22
N PRO A 136 -19.41 -14.18 5.20
CA PRO A 136 -20.45 -13.44 5.88
C PRO A 136 -19.92 -12.15 6.51
N LEU A 137 -20.68 -11.05 6.41
CA LEU A 137 -20.27 -9.76 6.96
C LEU A 137 -19.94 -9.79 8.44
N SER A 138 -20.59 -10.66 9.21
CA SER A 138 -20.30 -10.85 10.65
C SER A 138 -18.90 -11.40 10.96
N LYS A 139 -18.20 -11.92 9.96
CA LYS A 139 -16.83 -12.46 10.10
C LYS A 139 -15.77 -11.53 9.50
N VAL A 140 -16.18 -10.39 8.95
CA VAL A 140 -15.25 -9.39 8.43
C VAL A 140 -14.54 -8.71 9.61
N VAL A 141 -13.23 -8.67 9.54
CA VAL A 141 -12.37 -7.97 10.50
C VAL A 141 -11.59 -6.88 9.79
N LYS A 142 -11.15 -5.88 10.54
CA LYS A 142 -10.33 -4.81 9.97
C LYS A 142 -8.88 -5.26 9.77
N GLU A 143 -8.21 -4.65 8.81
CA GLU A 143 -6.81 -4.91 8.48
C GLU A 143 -5.85 -4.20 9.44
N GLU A 144 -6.13 -2.92 9.72
CA GLU A 144 -5.27 -2.09 10.55
C GLU A 144 -5.64 -2.17 12.04
N LEU A 145 -4.64 -2.03 12.89
CA LEU A 145 -4.79 -1.89 14.34
C LEU A 145 -4.42 -0.45 14.75
N PRO A 146 -4.90 0.07 15.88
CA PRO A 146 -5.66 -0.59 16.96
C PRO A 146 -7.16 -0.72 16.68
N ASP A 147 -7.81 -1.61 17.44
CA ASP A 147 -9.25 -1.84 17.35
C ASP A 147 -9.94 -1.42 18.67
N ASN A 148 -10.31 -0.15 18.77
CA ASN A 148 -10.88 0.46 19.97
C ASN A 148 -12.09 1.37 19.68
N ILE A 149 -12.76 1.18 18.53
CA ILE A 149 -13.80 2.07 18.03
C ILE A 149 -15.15 1.35 17.95
N ASN A 150 -16.21 2.06 18.33
CA ASN A 150 -17.58 1.52 18.36
C ASN A 150 -18.31 1.68 17.01
N ARG A 151 -17.97 2.70 16.22
CA ARG A 151 -18.60 2.98 14.91
C ARG A 151 -17.58 2.82 13.80
N ARG A 152 -17.89 1.99 12.82
CA ARG A 152 -16.96 1.67 11.73
C ARG A 152 -17.68 1.50 10.40
N ILE A 153 -17.05 2.02 9.33
CA ILE A 153 -17.40 1.77 7.95
C ILE A 153 -16.32 0.89 7.36
N PHE A 154 -16.66 -0.34 6.96
CA PHE A 154 -15.76 -1.19 6.22
C PHE A 154 -15.82 -0.86 4.73
N ILE A 155 -14.66 -0.62 4.12
CA ILE A 155 -14.51 -0.45 2.69
C ILE A 155 -13.62 -1.55 2.12
N PHE A 156 -13.90 -1.93 0.88
CA PHE A 156 -13.16 -2.97 0.18
C PHE A 156 -12.26 -2.38 -0.91
N GLU A 157 -12.68 -1.24 -1.47
CA GLU A 157 -11.97 -0.52 -2.51
C GLU A 157 -11.38 0.78 -1.97
N ARG A 158 -10.10 1.03 -2.26
CA ARG A 158 -9.38 2.18 -1.70
C ARG A 158 -9.89 3.54 -2.18
N ALA A 159 -10.39 3.61 -3.41
CA ALA A 159 -10.83 4.87 -3.99
C ALA A 159 -11.89 5.60 -3.14
N SER A 160 -12.86 4.88 -2.58
CA SER A 160 -13.97 5.44 -1.80
C SER A 160 -13.53 6.10 -0.48
N GLN A 161 -12.36 5.75 0.06
CA GLN A 161 -11.92 6.28 1.37
C GLN A 161 -11.73 7.81 1.35
N PHE A 162 -11.25 8.36 0.25
CA PHE A 162 -10.94 9.78 0.17
C PHE A 162 -12.21 10.64 0.10
N ASP A 163 -13.22 10.18 -0.64
CA ASP A 163 -14.51 10.86 -0.70
C ASP A 163 -15.22 10.81 0.66
N LEU A 164 -15.22 9.65 1.32
CA LEU A 164 -15.80 9.51 2.67
C LEU A 164 -15.12 10.43 3.67
N LEU A 165 -13.79 10.46 3.72
CA LEU A 165 -13.01 11.32 4.62
C LEU A 165 -13.24 12.80 4.33
N SER A 166 -13.28 13.18 3.06
CA SER A 166 -13.44 14.58 2.63
C SER A 166 -14.83 15.12 2.91
N MET A 167 -15.86 14.30 2.67
CA MET A 167 -17.27 14.73 2.75
C MET A 167 -17.89 14.56 4.14
N ASN A 168 -17.34 13.69 4.98
CA ASN A 168 -17.86 13.46 6.33
C ASN A 168 -16.80 13.78 7.41
N PRO A 169 -16.86 14.99 8.03
CA PRO A 169 -15.90 15.41 9.05
C PRO A 169 -15.91 14.55 10.33
N GLU A 170 -16.91 13.71 10.54
CA GLU A 170 -16.93 12.78 11.68
C GLU A 170 -16.12 11.52 11.45
N THR A 171 -15.49 11.37 10.28
CA THR A 171 -14.74 10.17 9.92
C THR A 171 -13.23 10.37 10.09
N PHE A 172 -12.54 9.28 10.37
CA PHE A 172 -11.08 9.19 10.35
C PHE A 172 -10.64 7.81 9.85
N MET A 173 -9.36 7.69 9.52
CA MET A 173 -8.76 6.45 9.10
C MET A 173 -7.32 6.35 9.57
N TRP A 174 -6.87 5.13 9.90
CA TRP A 174 -5.46 4.83 10.12
C TRP A 174 -4.74 4.61 8.79
N VAL A 175 -3.66 5.33 8.57
CA VAL A 175 -2.86 5.24 7.34
C VAL A 175 -1.37 5.24 7.63
N SER A 176 -0.59 4.61 6.74
CA SER A 176 0.83 4.92 6.63
C SER A 176 0.99 6.36 6.15
N PRO A 177 2.16 7.00 6.36
CA PRO A 177 2.36 8.38 5.96
C PRO A 177 1.88 8.67 4.54
N ALA A 178 1.10 9.75 4.40
CA ALA A 178 0.45 10.14 3.16
C ALA A 178 1.17 11.34 2.51
N PRO A 179 1.24 11.40 1.18
CA PRO A 179 1.78 12.54 0.45
C PRO A 179 0.98 13.82 0.71
N GLN A 180 1.69 14.95 0.84
CA GLN A 180 1.09 16.25 1.05
C GLN A 180 0.13 16.64 -0.09
N SER A 181 0.51 16.33 -1.33
CA SER A 181 -0.31 16.56 -2.53
C SER A 181 -1.66 15.85 -2.49
N LEU A 182 -1.72 14.68 -1.86
CA LEU A 182 -2.97 13.94 -1.65
C LEU A 182 -3.82 14.61 -0.57
N LEU A 183 -3.21 15.01 0.54
CA LEU A 183 -3.90 15.71 1.63
C LEU A 183 -4.55 17.01 1.13
N GLU A 184 -3.82 17.81 0.37
CA GLU A 184 -4.31 19.06 -0.22
C GLU A 184 -5.46 18.82 -1.21
N ARG A 185 -5.33 17.81 -2.08
CA ARG A 185 -6.35 17.48 -3.08
C ARG A 185 -7.72 17.20 -2.49
N TYR A 186 -7.76 16.56 -1.32
CA TYR A 186 -8.99 16.13 -0.66
C TYR A 186 -9.35 16.95 0.58
N ASN A 187 -8.65 18.05 0.84
CA ASN A 187 -8.80 18.86 2.05
C ASN A 187 -8.69 18.01 3.33
N LEU A 188 -7.64 17.19 3.40
CA LEU A 188 -7.37 16.30 4.52
C LEU A 188 -6.16 16.76 5.32
N VAL A 189 -6.10 16.33 6.57
CA VAL A 189 -4.94 16.48 7.44
C VAL A 189 -4.49 15.13 7.96
N GLN A 190 -3.19 15.00 8.21
CA GLN A 190 -2.61 13.84 8.87
C GLN A 190 -2.13 14.22 10.27
N LYS A 191 -2.50 13.42 11.25
CA LYS A 191 -2.19 13.64 12.67
C LYS A 191 -1.60 12.38 13.30
N LYS A 192 -0.74 12.55 14.28
CA LYS A 192 -0.26 11.44 15.10
C LYS A 192 -1.25 11.18 16.24
N CYS A 193 -1.42 9.90 16.59
CA CYS A 193 -2.08 9.51 17.83
C CYS A 193 -1.02 9.20 18.87
N GLY A 194 -1.05 9.90 20.00
CA GLY A 194 -0.03 9.78 21.04
C GLY A 194 0.08 8.39 21.66
N ASP A 195 -1.03 7.66 21.71
CA ASP A 195 -1.10 6.30 22.29
C ASP A 195 -0.60 5.22 21.34
N ASN A 196 -0.56 5.49 20.04
CA ASN A 196 -0.11 4.50 19.05
C ASN A 196 1.42 4.46 18.96
N LYS A 197 2.02 3.43 19.55
CA LYS A 197 3.47 3.18 19.52
C LYS A 197 3.85 1.98 18.64
N LYS A 198 2.87 1.33 18.01
CA LYS A 198 3.12 0.13 17.23
C LYS A 198 3.84 0.44 15.93
N VAL A 199 5.00 -0.17 15.76
CA VAL A 199 5.83 -0.04 14.56
C VAL A 199 5.46 -1.11 13.55
N TYR A 200 5.35 -0.71 12.29
CA TYR A 200 5.13 -1.58 11.14
C TYR A 200 6.31 -1.50 10.18
N LYS A 201 6.53 -2.59 9.46
CA LYS A 201 7.52 -2.70 8.39
C LYS A 201 6.84 -2.94 7.06
N ASP A 202 7.28 -2.21 6.04
CA ASP A 202 7.04 -2.56 4.65
C ASP A 202 8.30 -3.17 4.08
N VAL A 203 8.17 -4.36 3.50
CA VAL A 203 9.29 -5.17 3.02
C VAL A 203 9.05 -5.58 1.58
N LEU A 204 9.97 -5.22 0.70
CA LEU A 204 9.99 -5.66 -0.69
C LEU A 204 10.43 -7.12 -0.74
N ILE A 205 9.71 -7.94 -1.51
CA ILE A 205 10.00 -9.37 -1.69
C ILE A 205 10.01 -9.74 -3.17
N TYR A 206 10.87 -10.68 -3.54
CA TYR A 206 10.94 -11.31 -4.86
C TYR A 206 11.57 -12.70 -4.75
N LYS A 207 11.30 -13.58 -5.73
CA LYS A 207 11.80 -14.97 -5.68
C LYS A 207 13.31 -15.02 -5.74
N ASN A 208 13.92 -15.98 -5.04
CA ASN A 208 15.35 -16.28 -5.14
C ASN A 208 15.72 -16.55 -6.60
N GLY A 209 16.82 -15.97 -7.05
CA GLY A 209 17.27 -16.11 -8.44
C GLY A 209 16.55 -15.25 -9.47
N TYR A 210 15.50 -14.54 -9.08
CA TYR A 210 14.85 -13.57 -9.97
C TYR A 210 15.78 -12.39 -10.25
N LYS A 211 15.99 -12.09 -11.53
CA LYS A 211 16.82 -10.97 -11.97
C LYS A 211 15.90 -9.77 -12.25
N LEU A 212 16.03 -8.73 -11.42
CA LEU A 212 15.27 -7.50 -11.58
C LEU A 212 15.43 -6.92 -12.99
N THR A 213 14.30 -6.69 -13.65
CA THR A 213 14.22 -6.06 -14.97
C THR A 213 14.53 -4.56 -14.89
N LYS A 214 14.57 -3.89 -16.04
CA LYS A 214 14.67 -2.42 -16.10
C LYS A 214 13.46 -1.76 -15.42
N LEU A 215 12.24 -2.25 -15.69
CA LEU A 215 11.02 -1.71 -15.09
C LEU A 215 10.99 -1.91 -13.58
N ASP A 216 11.40 -3.08 -13.07
CA ASP A 216 11.49 -3.32 -11.64
C ASP A 216 12.39 -2.29 -10.94
N ARG A 217 13.57 -2.03 -11.50
CA ARG A 217 14.52 -1.05 -10.96
C ARG A 217 13.98 0.37 -11.00
N GLN A 218 13.28 0.74 -12.08
CA GLN A 218 12.64 2.05 -12.20
C GLN A 218 11.57 2.25 -11.12
N PHE A 219 10.74 1.22 -10.89
CA PHE A 219 9.75 1.26 -9.80
C PHE A 219 10.41 1.35 -8.42
N ILE A 220 11.44 0.54 -8.15
CA ILE A 220 12.17 0.56 -6.87
C ILE A 220 12.80 1.94 -6.64
N THR A 221 13.34 2.58 -7.68
CA THR A 221 13.86 3.94 -7.60
C THR A 221 12.76 4.93 -7.19
N ALA A 222 11.63 4.92 -7.90
CA ALA A 222 10.47 5.77 -7.57
C ALA A 222 9.95 5.51 -6.14
N LEU A 223 9.94 4.25 -5.70
CA LEU A 223 9.56 3.87 -4.33
C LEU A 223 10.51 4.47 -3.29
N CYS A 224 11.82 4.39 -3.53
CA CYS A 224 12.83 4.98 -2.65
C CYS A 224 12.74 6.50 -2.58
N GLU A 225 12.44 7.17 -3.69
CA GLU A 225 12.25 8.62 -3.76
C GLU A 225 11.00 9.04 -2.98
N SER A 226 9.87 8.39 -3.23
CA SER A 226 8.62 8.64 -2.50
C SER A 226 8.79 8.42 -1.00
N LYS A 227 9.41 7.31 -0.60
CA LYS A 227 9.74 7.02 0.80
C LYS A 227 10.55 8.14 1.45
N ARG A 228 11.61 8.61 0.82
CA ARG A 228 12.48 9.69 1.35
C ARG A 228 11.73 11.00 1.53
N LYS A 229 10.75 11.25 0.68
CA LYS A 229 9.95 12.48 0.70
C LYS A 229 8.97 12.51 1.88
N TYR A 230 8.34 11.38 2.19
CA TYR A 230 7.20 11.33 3.13
C TYR A 230 7.48 10.59 4.44
N LEU A 231 8.51 9.77 4.50
CA LEU A 231 8.86 8.92 5.64
C LEU A 231 10.18 9.34 6.29
N LYS A 232 10.45 10.64 6.33
CA LYS A 232 11.63 11.17 7.06
C LYS A 232 11.48 10.82 8.55
N LYS A 233 12.53 10.19 9.10
CA LYS A 233 12.69 9.98 10.53
C LYS A 233 12.77 11.31 11.28
#